data_ff3ad7562860c577925437319d62234f
#
_entry.id   ff3ad7562860c577925437319d62234f
#
_cell.length_a   1.000
_cell.length_b   1.000
_cell.length_c   1.000
_cell.angle_alpha   90.00
_cell.angle_beta   90.00
_cell.angle_gamma   90.00
#
_symmetry.space_group_name_H-M   'P 1'
#
loop_
_entity.id
_entity.type
_entity.pdbx_description
1 polymer ?
#
loop_
_entity_poly.entity_id
_entity_poly.type
_entity_poly.pdbx_seq_one_letter_code
_entity_poly.pdbx_strand_id
1 'polypeptide(L)'
;MKLQKNYKFWFCTGSQDLYGDECLAHVAAHSKEIVAALNASGVLPYEVVWKPTLITNELIRKTFNEANIDEECAGVITWMHTFSPAKSWILGLQELRKPLLHLHTQYNVEIPYDTIDMDFMNENQAAHGDREYGHIVTRMRIPRKVVVGHWSEKDVQEKIAAWQRTAIGIIESSHIRVMRVADNMRNVAVTEGDKVEAQLKFGWEVDAYPVNEIAESVAAVSESDTNELVDEYYDKYEILLEGRDPAEFKRHVAVQAQIELGFERFLEEKNYQAIVTHFGDLGALKQLPGLAIQRLMEKGYGFGAEGDWKVAAMVRLMKLMTAGMKDAKGTSMLEDYTYNLVPGKEGILEAHMLEICPSIADG
;
A
#
# COMPACT_ATOMS: atom_id res chain seq x y z
N MET A 1 7.15 7.84 -10.81
CA MET A 1 7.23 7.61 -9.34
C MET A 1 7.34 6.13 -9.02
N LYS A 2 8.26 5.71 -8.10
CA LYS A 2 8.41 4.29 -7.72
C LYS A 2 7.28 3.88 -6.76
N LEU A 3 6.42 2.95 -7.16
CA LEU A 3 5.33 2.43 -6.32
C LEU A 3 5.82 1.42 -5.29
N GLN A 4 6.70 0.50 -5.70
CA GLN A 4 7.24 -0.51 -4.81
C GLN A 4 8.56 -0.02 -4.20
N LYS A 5 8.60 0.08 -2.86
CA LYS A 5 9.79 0.44 -2.06
C LYS A 5 10.42 -0.81 -1.46
N ASN A 6 11.65 -0.68 -0.95
CA ASN A 6 12.39 -1.79 -0.33
C ASN A 6 11.98 -1.96 1.14
N TYR A 7 10.71 -2.27 1.37
CA TYR A 7 10.22 -2.56 2.71
C TYR A 7 10.58 -3.97 3.15
N LYS A 8 10.71 -4.15 4.47
CA LYS A 8 10.98 -5.42 5.15
C LYS A 8 9.99 -5.63 6.27
N PHE A 9 9.75 -6.88 6.60
CA PHE A 9 8.90 -7.29 7.72
C PHE A 9 9.73 -8.03 8.74
N TRP A 10 9.69 -7.60 10.00
CA TRP A 10 10.49 -8.20 11.05
C TRP A 10 9.80 -9.43 11.62
N PHE A 11 10.50 -10.56 11.66
CA PHE A 11 10.03 -11.79 12.28
C PHE A 11 10.59 -11.90 13.70
N CYS A 12 9.69 -11.83 14.69
CA CYS A 12 9.99 -11.72 16.11
C CYS A 12 9.46 -12.96 16.84
N THR A 13 10.36 -13.86 17.21
CA THR A 13 10.00 -15.10 17.92
C THR A 13 10.12 -14.91 19.43
N GLY A 14 9.06 -15.27 20.16
CA GLY A 14 9.04 -15.28 21.62
C GLY A 14 9.51 -16.59 22.23
N SER A 15 10.26 -16.50 23.33
CA SER A 15 10.66 -17.59 24.21
C SER A 15 10.93 -17.06 25.62
N GLN A 16 11.61 -17.83 26.47
CA GLN A 16 12.05 -17.42 27.81
C GLN A 16 13.33 -18.17 28.23
N ASP A 17 14.08 -17.57 29.15
CA ASP A 17 15.34 -18.12 29.67
C ASP A 17 15.19 -19.46 30.40
N LEU A 18 13.98 -19.75 30.89
CA LEU A 18 13.70 -20.96 31.69
C LEU A 18 14.10 -22.26 30.98
N TYR A 19 14.08 -22.27 29.66
CA TYR A 19 14.36 -23.49 28.85
C TYR A 19 15.85 -23.73 28.60
N GLY A 20 16.73 -22.78 28.96
CA GLY A 20 18.17 -22.87 28.79
C GLY A 20 18.69 -22.58 27.38
N ASP A 21 20.01 -22.44 27.28
CA ASP A 21 20.68 -21.94 26.06
C ASP A 21 20.53 -22.88 24.86
N GLU A 22 20.46 -24.21 25.07
CA GLU A 22 20.28 -25.18 23.99
C GLU A 22 18.91 -25.02 23.31
N CYS A 23 17.84 -24.97 24.10
CA CYS A 23 16.49 -24.73 23.59
C CYS A 23 16.40 -23.35 22.87
N LEU A 24 17.00 -22.29 23.42
CA LEU A 24 17.04 -20.99 22.78
C LEU A 24 17.81 -21.00 21.46
N ALA A 25 18.87 -21.82 21.35
CA ALA A 25 19.59 -22.01 20.08
C ALA A 25 18.71 -22.70 19.03
N HIS A 26 17.94 -23.72 19.41
CA HIS A 26 16.97 -24.38 18.53
C HIS A 26 15.87 -23.42 18.10
N VAL A 27 15.29 -22.65 19.01
CA VAL A 27 14.29 -21.62 18.70
C VAL A 27 14.81 -20.65 17.65
N ALA A 28 16.05 -20.19 17.79
CA ALA A 28 16.67 -19.29 16.83
C ALA A 28 16.91 -19.97 15.47
N ALA A 29 17.35 -21.24 15.45
CA ALA A 29 17.56 -22.01 14.23
C ALA A 29 16.24 -22.22 13.46
N HIS A 30 15.20 -22.69 14.14
CA HIS A 30 13.87 -22.91 13.58
C HIS A 30 13.25 -21.61 13.04
N SER A 31 13.42 -20.51 13.77
CA SER A 31 12.94 -19.17 13.31
C SER A 31 13.62 -18.74 12.02
N LYS A 32 14.94 -18.95 11.90
CA LYS A 32 15.70 -18.63 10.68
C LYS A 32 15.28 -19.52 9.51
N GLU A 33 15.01 -20.79 9.76
CA GLU A 33 14.51 -21.71 8.74
C GLU A 33 13.15 -21.28 8.21
N ILE A 34 12.20 -20.95 9.09
CA ILE A 34 10.89 -20.41 8.69
C ILE A 34 11.07 -19.15 7.83
N VAL A 35 11.89 -18.20 8.27
CA VAL A 35 12.14 -16.96 7.53
C VAL A 35 12.77 -17.24 6.16
N ALA A 36 13.75 -18.14 6.09
CA ALA A 36 14.37 -18.55 4.83
C ALA A 36 13.36 -19.19 3.87
N ALA A 37 12.51 -20.07 4.37
CA ALA A 37 11.46 -20.72 3.59
C ALA A 37 10.39 -19.73 3.08
N LEU A 38 9.94 -18.81 3.94
CA LEU A 38 9.01 -17.76 3.56
C LEU A 38 9.58 -16.90 2.43
N ASN A 39 10.83 -16.46 2.53
CA ASN A 39 11.50 -15.67 1.51
C ASN A 39 11.74 -16.44 0.20
N ALA A 40 12.02 -17.75 0.29
CA ALA A 40 12.24 -18.61 -0.87
C ALA A 40 10.95 -19.07 -1.56
N SER A 41 9.79 -18.86 -0.95
CA SER A 41 8.50 -19.35 -1.45
C SER A 41 8.08 -18.73 -2.81
N GLY A 42 8.58 -17.53 -3.13
CA GLY A 42 8.13 -16.73 -4.28
C GLY A 42 6.71 -16.18 -4.15
N VAL A 43 6.05 -16.36 -2.99
CA VAL A 43 4.68 -15.90 -2.71
C VAL A 43 4.68 -14.51 -2.07
N LEU A 44 5.63 -14.25 -1.17
CA LEU A 44 5.70 -13.01 -0.43
C LEU A 44 6.24 -11.86 -1.31
N PRO A 45 5.55 -10.69 -1.35
CA PRO A 45 6.01 -9.55 -2.13
C PRO A 45 7.18 -8.78 -1.50
N TYR A 46 7.43 -8.98 -0.21
CA TYR A 46 8.45 -8.27 0.56
C TYR A 46 9.23 -9.22 1.45
N GLU A 47 10.51 -8.88 1.66
CA GLU A 47 11.44 -9.63 2.49
C GLU A 47 10.97 -9.71 3.94
N VAL A 48 11.12 -10.89 4.55
CA VAL A 48 10.98 -11.12 5.98
C VAL A 48 12.38 -11.23 6.58
N VAL A 49 12.64 -10.48 7.65
CA VAL A 49 13.94 -10.42 8.33
C VAL A 49 13.82 -10.99 9.73
N TRP A 50 14.60 -12.01 10.03
CA TRP A 50 14.67 -12.56 11.38
C TRP A 50 15.28 -11.57 12.37
N LYS A 51 14.67 -11.45 13.55
CA LYS A 51 15.23 -10.72 14.70
C LYS A 51 15.60 -11.72 15.82
N PRO A 52 16.62 -11.42 16.63
CA PRO A 52 16.99 -12.27 17.75
C PRO A 52 15.80 -12.64 18.63
N THR A 53 15.79 -13.87 19.16
CA THR A 53 14.71 -14.39 20.00
C THR A 53 14.41 -13.46 21.18
N LEU A 54 13.15 -13.12 21.36
CA LEU A 54 12.68 -12.17 22.36
C LEU A 54 12.31 -12.88 23.66
N ILE A 55 13.14 -12.74 24.71
CA ILE A 55 13.05 -13.48 25.96
C ILE A 55 12.76 -12.59 27.18
N THR A 56 13.01 -11.29 27.10
CA THR A 56 12.77 -10.36 28.22
C THR A 56 11.93 -9.18 27.76
N ASN A 57 11.29 -8.53 28.71
CA ASN A 57 10.47 -7.36 28.49
C ASN A 57 11.30 -6.16 27.94
N GLU A 58 12.52 -6.00 28.41
CA GLU A 58 13.44 -4.97 27.93
C GLU A 58 13.83 -5.20 26.45
N LEU A 59 14.13 -6.46 26.09
CA LEU A 59 14.51 -6.82 24.74
C LEU A 59 13.33 -6.65 23.77
N ILE A 60 12.12 -7.09 24.16
CA ILE A 60 10.89 -6.91 23.37
C ILE A 60 10.64 -5.42 23.12
N ARG A 61 10.66 -4.62 24.20
CA ARG A 61 10.44 -3.17 24.12
C ARG A 61 11.48 -2.48 23.23
N LYS A 62 12.76 -2.82 23.39
CA LYS A 62 13.86 -2.30 22.57
C LYS A 62 13.65 -2.63 21.09
N THR A 63 13.38 -3.90 20.76
CA THR A 63 13.18 -4.35 19.38
C THR A 63 11.99 -3.65 18.71
N PHE A 64 10.88 -3.46 19.44
CA PHE A 64 9.71 -2.79 18.89
C PHE A 64 9.91 -1.28 18.71
N ASN A 65 10.69 -0.66 19.58
CA ASN A 65 11.08 0.75 19.40
C ASN A 65 12.05 0.92 18.22
N GLU A 66 12.98 -0.01 18.03
CA GLU A 66 13.84 -0.04 16.84
C GLU A 66 12.99 -0.21 15.56
N ALA A 67 11.98 -1.09 15.57
CA ALA A 67 11.05 -1.24 14.46
C ALA A 67 10.27 0.04 14.14
N ASN A 68 9.85 0.80 15.17
CA ASN A 68 9.15 2.07 14.98
C ASN A 68 9.99 3.12 14.25
N ILE A 69 11.31 3.15 14.51
CA ILE A 69 12.25 4.14 13.96
C ILE A 69 12.77 3.70 12.59
N ASP A 70 12.85 2.40 12.33
CA ASP A 70 13.35 1.88 11.06
C ASP A 70 12.35 2.17 9.93
N GLU A 71 12.75 3.03 8.99
CA GLU A 71 11.93 3.43 7.84
C GLU A 71 11.70 2.28 6.84
N GLU A 72 12.59 1.28 6.80
CA GLU A 72 12.41 0.10 5.97
C GLU A 72 11.48 -0.94 6.61
N CYS A 73 11.28 -0.91 7.93
CA CYS A 73 10.37 -1.82 8.61
C CYS A 73 8.90 -1.42 8.36
N ALA A 74 8.18 -2.22 7.60
CA ALA A 74 6.76 -1.99 7.31
C ALA A 74 5.79 -2.73 8.24
N GLY A 75 6.28 -3.65 9.07
CA GLY A 75 5.45 -4.38 10.01
C GLY A 75 6.20 -5.47 10.76
N VAL A 76 5.57 -5.99 11.78
CA VAL A 76 6.12 -7.02 12.66
C VAL A 76 5.27 -8.28 12.59
N ILE A 77 5.92 -9.41 12.38
CA ILE A 77 5.32 -10.75 12.47
C ILE A 77 5.80 -11.37 13.78
N THR A 78 4.89 -11.74 14.65
CA THR A 78 5.21 -12.43 15.91
C THR A 78 4.85 -13.90 15.85
N TRP A 79 5.65 -14.74 16.49
CA TRP A 79 5.44 -16.17 16.66
C TRP A 79 5.92 -16.62 18.04
N MET A 80 5.14 -17.46 18.73
CA MET A 80 5.53 -18.06 20.01
C MET A 80 5.93 -19.50 19.75
N HIS A 81 7.25 -19.79 19.69
CA HIS A 81 7.74 -21.15 19.47
C HIS A 81 7.61 -21.99 20.74
N THR A 82 8.13 -21.48 21.85
CA THR A 82 7.93 -22.01 23.19
C THR A 82 6.82 -21.24 23.90
N PHE A 83 6.57 -21.54 25.16
CA PHE A 83 5.82 -20.62 26.01
C PHE A 83 6.66 -19.36 26.26
N SER A 84 6.17 -18.24 25.77
CA SER A 84 6.72 -16.91 26.04
C SER A 84 5.72 -16.16 26.91
N PRO A 85 6.07 -15.80 28.17
CA PRO A 85 5.13 -15.18 29.09
C PRO A 85 4.55 -13.88 28.52
N ALA A 86 3.25 -13.82 28.24
CA ALA A 86 2.63 -12.71 27.53
C ALA A 86 2.71 -11.39 28.28
N LYS A 87 2.85 -11.43 29.62
CA LYS A 87 3.06 -10.24 30.45
C LYS A 87 4.33 -9.48 30.05
N SER A 88 5.36 -10.18 29.58
CA SER A 88 6.62 -9.57 29.11
C SER A 88 6.44 -8.73 27.84
N TRP A 89 5.38 -8.96 27.09
CA TRP A 89 5.10 -8.26 25.82
C TRP A 89 4.35 -6.94 25.98
N ILE A 90 3.73 -6.71 27.15
CA ILE A 90 2.80 -5.59 27.35
C ILE A 90 3.43 -4.24 26.99
N LEU A 91 4.61 -3.92 27.54
CA LEU A 91 5.23 -2.61 27.29
C LEU A 91 5.65 -2.43 25.84
N GLY A 92 6.24 -3.46 25.24
CA GLY A 92 6.62 -3.42 23.82
C GLY A 92 5.40 -3.25 22.91
N LEU A 93 4.35 -4.02 23.14
CA LEU A 93 3.09 -3.93 22.39
C LEU A 93 2.41 -2.57 22.54
N GLN A 94 2.47 -1.96 23.70
CA GLN A 94 1.91 -0.63 23.96
C GLN A 94 2.63 0.47 23.16
N GLU A 95 3.91 0.30 22.92
CA GLU A 95 4.75 1.27 22.20
C GLU A 95 4.84 0.98 20.69
N LEU A 96 4.46 -0.21 20.23
CA LEU A 96 4.52 -0.59 18.81
C LEU A 96 3.56 0.25 17.97
N ARG A 97 4.10 0.90 16.93
CA ARG A 97 3.35 1.72 15.96
C ARG A 97 3.29 1.10 14.57
N LYS A 98 3.97 -0.01 14.37
CA LYS A 98 3.96 -0.73 13.09
C LYS A 98 2.80 -1.72 13.03
N PRO A 99 2.25 -2.01 11.85
CA PRO A 99 1.30 -3.10 11.65
C PRO A 99 1.79 -4.40 12.26
N LEU A 100 0.89 -5.13 12.91
CA LEU A 100 1.18 -6.39 13.61
C LEU A 100 0.46 -7.57 12.96
N LEU A 101 1.20 -8.63 12.65
CA LEU A 101 0.67 -9.95 12.36
C LEU A 101 1.14 -10.94 13.42
N HIS A 102 0.24 -11.78 13.89
CA HIS A 102 0.60 -12.96 14.68
C HIS A 102 0.45 -14.21 13.84
N LEU A 103 1.56 -14.90 13.58
CA LEU A 103 1.58 -16.19 12.90
C LEU A 103 1.36 -17.29 13.93
N HIS A 104 0.15 -17.84 13.94
CA HIS A 104 -0.23 -18.92 14.82
C HIS A 104 0.10 -20.26 14.15
N THR A 105 1.32 -20.71 14.31
CA THR A 105 1.89 -21.88 13.66
C THR A 105 2.69 -22.74 14.64
N GLN A 106 3.03 -23.93 14.21
CA GLN A 106 3.94 -24.86 14.87
C GLN A 106 5.15 -25.09 13.95
N TYR A 107 6.34 -25.35 14.52
CA TYR A 107 7.52 -25.61 13.70
C TYR A 107 7.37 -26.92 12.92
N ASN A 108 7.03 -28.02 13.60
CA ASN A 108 6.79 -29.31 13.00
C ASN A 108 5.34 -29.47 12.53
N VAL A 109 5.17 -30.26 11.46
CA VAL A 109 3.86 -30.59 10.89
C VAL A 109 3.09 -31.56 11.79
N GLU A 110 3.79 -32.57 12.33
CA GLU A 110 3.18 -33.66 13.07
C GLU A 110 3.70 -33.74 14.52
N ILE A 111 2.86 -34.26 15.39
CA ILE A 111 3.26 -34.64 16.75
C ILE A 111 3.91 -36.01 16.70
N PRO A 112 5.18 -36.16 17.12
CA PRO A 112 5.88 -37.46 17.08
C PRO A 112 5.45 -38.35 18.26
N TYR A 113 4.24 -38.89 18.22
CA TYR A 113 3.61 -39.63 19.34
C TYR A 113 4.46 -40.78 19.90
N ASP A 114 5.26 -41.42 19.06
CA ASP A 114 6.08 -42.55 19.47
C ASP A 114 7.37 -42.15 20.21
N THR A 115 7.80 -40.89 20.07
CA THR A 115 9.09 -40.41 20.61
C THR A 115 8.98 -39.13 21.43
N ILE A 116 7.76 -38.61 21.59
CA ILE A 116 7.52 -37.35 22.30
C ILE A 116 7.93 -37.46 23.77
N ASP A 117 8.67 -36.49 24.24
CA ASP A 117 9.10 -36.33 25.64
C ASP A 117 8.82 -34.91 26.16
N MET A 118 9.26 -34.63 27.38
CA MET A 118 9.06 -33.32 28.00
C MET A 118 9.89 -32.21 27.33
N ASP A 119 11.06 -32.56 26.81
CA ASP A 119 11.91 -31.55 26.13
C ASP A 119 11.29 -31.14 24.84
N PHE A 120 10.77 -32.07 24.03
CA PHE A 120 9.98 -31.76 22.85
C PHE A 120 8.75 -30.90 23.17
N MET A 121 8.00 -31.24 24.24
CA MET A 121 6.80 -30.49 24.62
C MET A 121 7.13 -29.07 25.10
N ASN A 122 8.23 -28.89 25.83
CA ASN A 122 8.68 -27.57 26.29
C ASN A 122 9.16 -26.69 25.14
N GLU A 123 9.87 -27.27 24.17
CA GLU A 123 10.33 -26.55 22.99
C GLU A 123 9.15 -26.15 22.10
N ASN A 124 8.15 -27.01 21.95
CA ASN A 124 7.06 -26.84 20.99
C ASN A 124 5.72 -26.46 21.66
N GLN A 125 5.72 -25.39 22.43
CA GLN A 125 4.53 -24.87 23.14
C GLN A 125 3.83 -23.71 22.40
N ALA A 126 3.83 -23.70 21.08
CA ALA A 126 3.20 -22.63 20.29
C ALA A 126 1.72 -22.45 20.65
N ALA A 127 0.96 -23.52 20.75
CA ALA A 127 -0.46 -23.45 21.09
C ALA A 127 -0.73 -22.75 22.43
N HIS A 128 0.11 -22.99 23.44
CA HIS A 128 0.02 -22.35 24.75
C HIS A 128 0.48 -20.88 24.69
N GLY A 129 1.65 -20.63 24.12
CA GLY A 129 2.21 -19.28 24.00
C GLY A 129 1.34 -18.37 23.18
N ASP A 130 0.86 -18.83 22.03
CA ASP A 130 -0.01 -18.05 21.13
C ASP A 130 -1.35 -17.67 21.78
N ARG A 131 -1.93 -18.55 22.59
CA ARG A 131 -3.21 -18.28 23.26
C ARG A 131 -3.07 -17.23 24.35
N GLU A 132 -2.01 -17.29 25.15
CA GLU A 132 -1.75 -16.29 26.17
C GLU A 132 -1.35 -14.95 25.54
N TYR A 133 -0.53 -14.96 24.51
CA TYR A 133 -0.19 -13.76 23.73
C TYR A 133 -1.45 -13.12 23.11
N GLY A 134 -2.29 -13.92 22.46
CA GLY A 134 -3.56 -13.48 21.88
C GLY A 134 -4.50 -12.87 22.92
N HIS A 135 -4.54 -13.44 24.14
CA HIS A 135 -5.31 -12.88 25.25
C HIS A 135 -4.85 -11.45 25.61
N ILE A 136 -3.54 -11.24 25.78
CA ILE A 136 -3.00 -9.92 26.13
C ILE A 136 -3.25 -8.91 24.99
N VAL A 137 -2.95 -9.24 23.74
CA VAL A 137 -3.16 -8.33 22.61
C VAL A 137 -4.63 -7.93 22.48
N THR A 138 -5.55 -8.87 22.73
CA THR A 138 -7.01 -8.60 22.74
C THR A 138 -7.40 -7.69 23.90
N ARG A 139 -6.91 -7.92 25.11
CA ARG A 139 -7.16 -7.04 26.27
C ARG A 139 -6.66 -5.62 26.04
N MET A 140 -5.52 -5.47 25.38
CA MET A 140 -4.93 -4.17 25.03
C MET A 140 -5.66 -3.49 23.86
N ARG A 141 -6.59 -4.19 23.18
CA ARG A 141 -7.31 -3.71 22.01
C ARG A 141 -6.39 -3.29 20.86
N ILE A 142 -5.25 -4.00 20.70
CA ILE A 142 -4.30 -3.75 19.62
C ILE A 142 -4.82 -4.44 18.36
N PRO A 143 -5.02 -3.68 17.26
CA PRO A 143 -5.35 -4.25 15.96
C PRO A 143 -4.21 -5.17 15.48
N ARG A 144 -4.58 -6.38 15.06
CA ARG A 144 -3.62 -7.32 14.48
C ARG A 144 -4.28 -8.22 13.44
N LYS A 145 -3.47 -8.72 12.52
CA LYS A 145 -3.85 -9.86 11.69
C LYS A 145 -3.42 -11.14 12.43
N VAL A 146 -4.28 -12.14 12.46
CA VAL A 146 -3.92 -13.50 12.87
C VAL A 146 -3.96 -14.39 11.64
N VAL A 147 -2.87 -15.11 11.38
CA VAL A 147 -2.78 -16.14 10.35
C VAL A 147 -2.53 -17.46 11.03
N VAL A 148 -3.40 -18.45 10.76
CA VAL A 148 -3.36 -19.78 11.39
C VAL A 148 -3.07 -20.82 10.33
N GLY A 149 -2.19 -21.77 10.64
CA GLY A 149 -1.81 -22.89 9.80
C GLY A 149 -0.29 -23.11 9.79
N HIS A 150 0.15 -24.19 9.15
CA HIS A 150 1.58 -24.46 9.08
C HIS A 150 2.28 -23.46 8.13
N TRP A 151 3.41 -22.92 8.56
CA TRP A 151 4.16 -21.87 7.85
C TRP A 151 4.60 -22.24 6.42
N SER A 152 4.75 -23.54 6.13
CA SER A 152 5.11 -24.03 4.79
C SER A 152 3.92 -24.11 3.82
N GLU A 153 2.69 -23.99 4.31
CA GLU A 153 1.50 -24.09 3.48
C GLU A 153 1.30 -22.84 2.63
N LYS A 154 0.99 -23.04 1.34
CA LYS A 154 0.84 -21.97 0.38
C LYS A 154 -0.27 -20.96 0.75
N ASP A 155 -1.40 -21.46 1.26
CA ASP A 155 -2.50 -20.58 1.68
C ASP A 155 -2.16 -19.71 2.89
N VAL A 156 -1.30 -20.20 3.80
CA VAL A 156 -0.75 -19.43 4.91
C VAL A 156 0.17 -18.33 4.39
N GLN A 157 1.06 -18.66 3.45
CA GLN A 157 1.96 -17.70 2.80
C GLN A 157 1.19 -16.65 2.00
N GLU A 158 0.13 -17.02 1.29
CA GLU A 158 -0.75 -16.09 0.58
C GLU A 158 -1.47 -15.12 1.53
N LYS A 159 -1.91 -15.60 2.71
CA LYS A 159 -2.49 -14.73 3.75
C LYS A 159 -1.47 -13.76 4.34
N ILE A 160 -0.22 -14.18 4.53
CA ILE A 160 0.88 -13.31 4.95
C ILE A 160 1.16 -12.26 3.86
N ALA A 161 1.25 -12.67 2.60
CA ALA A 161 1.46 -11.77 1.47
C ALA A 161 0.36 -10.70 1.33
N ALA A 162 -0.90 -11.10 1.49
CA ALA A 162 -2.03 -10.17 1.49
C ALA A 162 -1.94 -9.16 2.64
N TRP A 163 -1.52 -9.62 3.84
CA TRP A 163 -1.31 -8.73 4.96
C TRP A 163 -0.11 -7.79 4.74
N GLN A 164 0.99 -8.25 4.16
CA GLN A 164 2.13 -7.39 3.83
C GLN A 164 1.69 -6.21 2.95
N ARG A 165 0.85 -6.46 1.93
CA ARG A 165 0.30 -5.39 1.07
C ARG A 165 -0.57 -4.41 1.84
N THR A 166 -1.41 -4.92 2.74
CA THR A 166 -2.24 -4.07 3.62
C THR A 166 -1.37 -3.22 4.56
N ALA A 167 -0.32 -3.81 5.12
CA ALA A 167 0.62 -3.12 5.99
C ALA A 167 1.36 -1.99 5.24
N ILE A 168 1.77 -2.23 3.99
CA ILE A 168 2.32 -1.17 3.13
C ILE A 168 1.32 -0.02 2.96
N GLY A 169 0.04 -0.33 2.72
CA GLY A 169 -1.01 0.68 2.65
C GLY A 169 -1.09 1.53 3.93
N ILE A 170 -0.99 0.92 5.10
CA ILE A 170 -1.01 1.64 6.39
C ILE A 170 0.22 2.55 6.53
N ILE A 171 1.42 2.06 6.23
CA ILE A 171 2.65 2.84 6.33
C ILE A 171 2.66 4.00 5.33
N GLU A 172 2.33 3.72 4.07
CA GLU A 172 2.33 4.73 3.01
C GLU A 172 1.20 5.75 3.13
N SER A 173 0.09 5.41 3.80
CA SER A 173 -1.03 6.31 4.01
C SER A 173 -0.58 7.63 4.65
N SER A 174 0.27 7.57 5.68
CA SER A 174 0.78 8.75 6.37
C SER A 174 1.74 9.63 5.53
N HIS A 175 2.09 9.19 4.33
CA HIS A 175 2.95 9.92 3.40
C HIS A 175 2.20 10.43 2.17
N ILE A 176 0.87 10.25 2.10
CA ILE A 176 0.07 10.72 0.97
C ILE A 176 -0.22 12.20 1.14
N ARG A 177 0.26 12.99 0.17
CA ARG A 177 -0.07 14.39 0.01
C ARG A 177 -0.86 14.58 -1.27
N VAL A 178 -1.99 15.26 -1.18
CA VAL A 178 -2.93 15.51 -2.28
C VAL A 178 -2.90 16.96 -2.65
N MET A 179 -2.59 17.25 -3.89
CA MET A 179 -2.74 18.57 -4.48
C MET A 179 -4.16 18.75 -5.01
N ARG A 180 -4.96 19.60 -4.37
CA ARG A 180 -6.28 20.00 -4.88
C ARG A 180 -6.15 21.27 -5.70
N VAL A 181 -6.37 21.18 -7.00
CA VAL A 181 -6.39 22.30 -7.92
C VAL A 181 -7.79 22.91 -7.92
N ALA A 182 -7.91 24.18 -7.59
CA ALA A 182 -9.18 24.88 -7.36
C ALA A 182 -9.96 24.38 -6.13
N ASP A 183 -11.27 24.34 -6.18
CA ASP A 183 -12.14 23.94 -5.09
C ASP A 183 -12.94 22.66 -5.41
N ASN A 184 -13.77 22.21 -4.49
CA ASN A 184 -14.74 21.17 -4.74
C ASN A 184 -15.83 21.67 -5.70
N MET A 185 -16.39 20.77 -6.48
CA MET A 185 -17.53 21.09 -7.34
C MET A 185 -18.73 21.52 -6.50
N ARG A 186 -19.29 22.69 -6.85
CA ARG A 186 -20.42 23.25 -6.10
C ARG A 186 -21.61 22.32 -6.11
N ASN A 187 -22.25 22.14 -4.96
CA ASN A 187 -23.45 21.34 -4.77
C ASN A 187 -23.27 19.81 -4.99
N VAL A 188 -22.03 19.30 -5.06
CA VAL A 188 -21.74 17.87 -5.11
C VAL A 188 -21.25 17.41 -3.74
N ALA A 189 -22.16 16.94 -2.91
CA ALA A 189 -21.91 16.66 -1.51
C ALA A 189 -20.84 15.59 -1.27
N VAL A 190 -20.72 14.59 -2.14
CA VAL A 190 -19.74 13.49 -1.99
C VAL A 190 -18.30 13.94 -2.13
N THR A 191 -18.04 15.06 -2.80
CA THR A 191 -16.68 15.59 -2.96
C THR A 191 -16.17 16.33 -1.72
N GLU A 192 -17.09 16.73 -0.84
CA GLU A 192 -16.74 17.41 0.41
C GLU A 192 -16.09 16.46 1.42
N GLY A 193 -15.36 17.03 2.39
CA GLY A 193 -14.74 16.27 3.45
C GLY A 193 -13.92 17.11 4.42
N ASP A 194 -13.74 16.59 5.62
CA ASP A 194 -12.90 17.21 6.65
C ASP A 194 -11.44 16.79 6.44
N LYS A 195 -10.59 17.71 5.96
CA LYS A 195 -9.16 17.47 5.73
C LYS A 195 -8.37 17.28 7.02
N VAL A 196 -8.81 17.90 8.11
CA VAL A 196 -8.18 17.73 9.43
C VAL A 196 -8.48 16.33 9.96
N GLU A 197 -9.72 15.87 9.85
CA GLU A 197 -10.09 14.50 10.24
C GLU A 197 -9.34 13.46 9.39
N ALA A 198 -9.18 13.71 8.08
CA ALA A 198 -8.41 12.83 7.20
C ALA A 198 -6.93 12.73 7.62
N GLN A 199 -6.31 13.85 8.00
CA GLN A 199 -4.95 13.86 8.49
C GLN A 199 -4.83 13.13 9.84
N LEU A 200 -5.78 13.34 10.76
CA LEU A 200 -5.80 12.66 12.06
C LEU A 200 -5.99 11.15 11.94
N LYS A 201 -6.84 10.68 10.99
CA LYS A 201 -7.20 9.27 10.84
C LYS A 201 -6.27 8.50 9.90
N PHE A 202 -5.86 9.11 8.81
CA PHE A 202 -5.14 8.44 7.72
C PHE A 202 -3.75 9.02 7.46
N GLY A 203 -3.43 10.18 8.05
CA GLY A 203 -2.20 10.91 7.80
C GLY A 203 -2.20 11.70 6.49
N TRP A 204 -3.30 11.78 5.76
CA TRP A 204 -3.37 12.47 4.47
C TRP A 204 -3.27 13.98 4.62
N GLU A 205 -2.36 14.60 3.89
CA GLU A 205 -2.24 16.04 3.79
C GLU A 205 -2.90 16.52 2.49
N VAL A 206 -3.77 17.52 2.59
CA VAL A 206 -4.50 18.05 1.42
C VAL A 206 -4.33 19.55 1.33
N ASP A 207 -3.58 19.99 0.33
CA ASP A 207 -3.33 21.41 0.06
C ASP A 207 -4.10 21.88 -1.17
N ALA A 208 -4.68 23.07 -1.09
CA ALA A 208 -5.40 23.69 -2.20
C ALA A 208 -4.54 24.73 -2.92
N TYR A 209 -4.56 24.67 -4.24
CA TYR A 209 -3.86 25.62 -5.11
C TYR A 209 -4.82 26.33 -6.05
N PRO A 210 -4.64 27.64 -6.26
CA PRO A 210 -5.31 28.34 -7.34
C PRO A 210 -4.92 27.72 -8.69
N VAL A 211 -5.89 27.55 -9.59
CA VAL A 211 -5.63 26.92 -10.89
C VAL A 211 -4.58 27.67 -11.72
N ASN A 212 -4.49 28.98 -11.59
CA ASN A 212 -3.51 29.78 -12.35
C ASN A 212 -2.07 29.52 -11.90
N GLU A 213 -1.81 29.17 -10.65
CA GLU A 213 -0.47 28.81 -10.18
C GLU A 213 0.02 27.52 -10.89
N ILE A 214 -0.89 26.57 -11.07
CA ILE A 214 -0.58 25.34 -11.82
C ILE A 214 -0.45 25.65 -13.32
N ALA A 215 -1.28 26.52 -13.86
CA ALA A 215 -1.21 26.94 -15.26
C ALA A 215 0.10 27.65 -15.60
N GLU A 216 0.71 28.36 -14.65
CA GLU A 216 2.05 28.95 -14.81
C GLU A 216 3.11 27.87 -14.96
N SER A 217 3.05 26.79 -14.18
CA SER A 217 3.95 25.63 -14.35
C SER A 217 3.78 24.97 -15.72
N VAL A 218 2.54 24.85 -16.21
CA VAL A 218 2.24 24.35 -17.55
C VAL A 218 2.82 25.27 -18.63
N ALA A 219 2.63 26.57 -18.49
CA ALA A 219 3.14 27.57 -19.45
C ALA A 219 4.69 27.62 -19.49
N ALA A 220 5.37 27.24 -18.41
CA ALA A 220 6.83 27.20 -18.32
C ALA A 220 7.45 25.97 -19.01
N VAL A 221 6.67 25.00 -19.47
CA VAL A 221 7.16 23.83 -20.21
C VAL A 221 7.69 24.27 -21.57
N SER A 222 8.91 23.83 -21.93
CA SER A 222 9.53 24.20 -23.20
C SER A 222 8.84 23.49 -24.37
N GLU A 223 8.93 24.09 -25.56
CA GLU A 223 8.45 23.48 -26.81
C GLU A 223 9.21 22.19 -27.13
N SER A 224 10.51 22.15 -26.83
CA SER A 224 11.32 20.94 -27.03
C SER A 224 10.82 19.78 -26.20
N ASP A 225 10.60 19.96 -24.89
CA ASP A 225 10.11 18.90 -24.00
C ASP A 225 8.70 18.46 -24.38
N THR A 226 7.86 19.42 -24.80
CA THR A 226 6.50 19.13 -25.29
C THR A 226 6.55 18.25 -26.53
N ASN A 227 7.40 18.56 -27.50
CA ASN A 227 7.51 17.79 -28.72
C ASN A 227 8.08 16.39 -28.47
N GLU A 228 9.07 16.24 -27.58
CA GLU A 228 9.60 14.95 -27.18
C GLU A 228 8.51 14.04 -26.59
N LEU A 229 7.68 14.57 -25.70
CA LEU A 229 6.58 13.81 -25.13
C LEU A 229 5.46 13.49 -26.17
N VAL A 230 5.20 14.39 -27.10
CA VAL A 230 4.27 14.12 -28.21
C VAL A 230 4.79 12.98 -29.10
N ASP A 231 6.07 12.97 -29.39
CA ASP A 231 6.65 11.88 -30.18
C ASP A 231 6.58 10.54 -29.42
N GLU A 232 6.80 10.52 -28.08
CA GLU A 232 6.54 9.35 -27.23
C GLU A 232 5.10 8.87 -27.34
N TYR A 233 4.11 9.76 -27.34
CA TYR A 233 2.70 9.38 -27.49
C TYR A 233 2.44 8.68 -28.83
N TYR A 234 3.01 9.22 -29.93
CA TYR A 234 2.85 8.67 -31.27
C TYR A 234 3.58 7.34 -31.45
N ASP A 235 4.66 7.12 -30.70
CA ASP A 235 5.37 5.83 -30.68
C ASP A 235 4.64 4.78 -29.82
N LYS A 236 4.00 5.21 -28.74
CA LYS A 236 3.38 4.30 -27.76
C LYS A 236 1.95 3.92 -28.11
N TYR A 237 1.19 4.82 -28.74
CA TYR A 237 -0.25 4.66 -28.96
C TYR A 237 -0.62 4.59 -30.44
N GLU A 238 -1.60 3.78 -30.78
CA GLU A 238 -2.27 3.85 -32.08
C GLU A 238 -3.15 5.08 -32.14
N ILE A 239 -2.90 5.97 -33.12
CA ILE A 239 -3.63 7.23 -33.27
C ILE A 239 -4.78 7.09 -34.27
N LEU A 240 -6.00 7.11 -33.76
CA LEU A 240 -7.22 7.02 -34.55
C LEU A 240 -7.74 8.43 -34.86
N LEU A 241 -7.47 8.94 -36.04
CA LEU A 241 -7.86 10.31 -36.45
C LEU A 241 -9.36 10.48 -36.71
N GLU A 242 -10.05 9.44 -37.14
CA GLU A 242 -11.49 9.45 -37.41
C GLU A 242 -11.95 10.61 -38.31
N GLY A 243 -11.13 10.95 -39.28
CA GLY A 243 -11.41 12.04 -40.23
C GLY A 243 -10.98 13.43 -39.78
N ARG A 244 -10.36 13.58 -38.61
CA ARG A 244 -9.76 14.84 -38.12
C ARG A 244 -8.51 15.18 -38.92
N ASP A 245 -8.22 16.48 -39.07
CA ASP A 245 -6.95 16.92 -39.66
C ASP A 245 -5.75 16.52 -38.76
N PRO A 246 -4.75 15.79 -39.29
CA PRO A 246 -3.63 15.30 -38.50
C PRO A 246 -2.82 16.42 -37.83
N ALA A 247 -2.64 17.56 -38.49
CA ALA A 247 -1.83 18.64 -37.94
C ALA A 247 -2.58 19.37 -36.82
N GLU A 248 -3.89 19.54 -36.97
CA GLU A 248 -4.75 20.10 -35.93
C GLU A 248 -4.81 19.16 -34.71
N PHE A 249 -4.99 17.86 -34.95
CA PHE A 249 -5.00 16.87 -33.88
C PHE A 249 -3.67 16.86 -33.12
N LYS A 250 -2.51 16.88 -33.80
CA LYS A 250 -1.19 16.93 -33.18
C LYS A 250 -1.03 18.20 -32.30
N ARG A 251 -1.57 19.35 -32.72
CA ARG A 251 -1.56 20.57 -31.89
C ARG A 251 -2.37 20.41 -30.61
N HIS A 252 -3.52 19.73 -30.67
CA HIS A 252 -4.34 19.46 -29.48
C HIS A 252 -3.62 18.48 -28.53
N VAL A 253 -2.99 17.46 -29.06
CA VAL A 253 -2.18 16.51 -28.29
C VAL A 253 -0.99 17.19 -27.62
N ALA A 254 -0.34 18.15 -28.30
CA ALA A 254 0.75 18.94 -27.71
C ALA A 254 0.32 19.75 -26.48
N VAL A 255 -0.93 20.23 -26.44
CA VAL A 255 -1.47 20.90 -25.25
C VAL A 255 -1.58 19.90 -24.09
N GLN A 256 -2.01 18.66 -24.33
CA GLN A 256 -2.04 17.62 -23.30
C GLN A 256 -0.65 17.26 -22.80
N ALA A 257 0.34 17.13 -23.69
CA ALA A 257 1.73 16.89 -23.32
C ALA A 257 2.29 18.01 -22.43
N GLN A 258 2.00 19.26 -22.80
CA GLN A 258 2.40 20.42 -22.00
C GLN A 258 1.75 20.40 -20.60
N ILE A 259 0.46 20.02 -20.50
CA ILE A 259 -0.25 19.88 -19.23
C ILE A 259 0.35 18.73 -18.39
N GLU A 260 0.60 17.56 -18.99
CA GLU A 260 1.22 16.42 -18.29
C GLU A 260 2.56 16.83 -17.65
N LEU A 261 3.47 17.40 -18.44
CA LEU A 261 4.77 17.83 -17.97
C LEU A 261 4.70 18.90 -16.88
N GLY A 262 3.83 19.88 -17.06
CA GLY A 262 3.66 20.95 -16.08
C GLY A 262 3.09 20.45 -14.75
N PHE A 263 2.11 19.55 -14.80
CA PHE A 263 1.54 18.92 -13.62
C PHE A 263 2.57 18.01 -12.93
N GLU A 264 3.27 17.14 -13.68
CA GLU A 264 4.26 16.24 -13.12
C GLU A 264 5.38 17.01 -12.41
N ARG A 265 5.95 18.03 -13.06
CA ARG A 265 6.98 18.88 -12.44
C ARG A 265 6.51 19.54 -11.16
N PHE A 266 5.30 20.06 -11.14
CA PHE A 266 4.74 20.69 -9.95
C PHE A 266 4.53 19.69 -8.82
N LEU A 267 4.00 18.50 -9.14
CA LEU A 267 3.80 17.41 -8.19
C LEU A 267 5.13 16.94 -7.59
N GLU A 268 6.16 16.79 -8.43
CA GLU A 268 7.50 16.35 -7.98
C GLU A 268 8.18 17.42 -7.13
N GLU A 269 8.20 18.67 -7.56
CA GLU A 269 8.82 19.79 -6.85
C GLU A 269 8.22 19.98 -5.45
N LYS A 270 6.91 19.86 -5.34
CA LYS A 270 6.17 20.05 -4.08
C LYS A 270 5.95 18.74 -3.31
N ASN A 271 6.43 17.60 -3.84
CA ASN A 271 6.28 16.27 -3.24
C ASN A 271 4.83 15.85 -2.99
N TYR A 272 3.96 15.95 -4.01
CA TYR A 272 2.60 15.42 -3.98
C TYR A 272 2.53 14.05 -4.66
N GLN A 273 1.66 13.17 -4.15
CA GLN A 273 1.45 11.81 -4.66
C GLN A 273 0.09 11.63 -5.32
N ALA A 274 -0.77 12.63 -5.22
CA ALA A 274 -2.09 12.63 -5.83
C ALA A 274 -2.50 14.05 -6.25
N ILE A 275 -3.34 14.13 -7.26
CA ILE A 275 -3.87 15.38 -7.81
C ILE A 275 -5.38 15.31 -7.97
N VAL A 276 -6.02 16.43 -7.77
CA VAL A 276 -7.46 16.59 -8.01
C VAL A 276 -7.67 17.81 -8.89
N THR A 277 -8.52 17.70 -9.89
CA THR A 277 -8.93 18.79 -10.75
C THR A 277 -10.43 19.05 -10.68
N HIS A 278 -10.84 20.20 -11.18
CA HIS A 278 -12.23 20.61 -11.24
C HIS A 278 -12.54 21.13 -12.65
N PHE A 279 -13.35 20.43 -13.42
CA PHE A 279 -13.60 20.76 -14.83
C PHE A 279 -14.33 22.11 -15.02
N GLY A 280 -15.03 22.59 -14.01
CA GLY A 280 -15.72 23.90 -14.03
C GLY A 280 -14.81 25.08 -13.69
N ASP A 281 -13.53 24.83 -13.33
CA ASP A 281 -12.56 25.91 -13.05
C ASP A 281 -11.19 25.50 -13.62
N LEU A 282 -10.97 25.89 -14.87
CA LEU A 282 -9.74 25.62 -15.62
C LEU A 282 -8.77 26.80 -15.62
N GLY A 283 -9.20 27.98 -15.17
CA GLY A 283 -8.39 29.19 -15.20
C GLY A 283 -7.73 29.42 -16.56
N ALA A 284 -6.40 29.47 -16.59
CA ALA A 284 -5.63 29.65 -17.82
C ALA A 284 -5.25 28.34 -18.55
N LEU A 285 -5.68 27.18 -18.06
CA LEU A 285 -5.51 25.91 -18.77
C LEU A 285 -6.35 25.89 -20.04
N LYS A 286 -5.76 25.46 -21.15
CA LYS A 286 -6.43 25.52 -22.48
C LYS A 286 -7.37 24.36 -22.75
N GLN A 287 -7.21 23.25 -21.98
CA GLN A 287 -8.00 22.02 -22.15
C GLN A 287 -8.23 21.37 -20.78
N LEU A 288 -9.24 20.48 -20.71
CA LEU A 288 -9.37 19.50 -19.64
C LEU A 288 -8.17 18.55 -19.67
N PRO A 289 -7.55 18.21 -18.54
CA PRO A 289 -6.29 17.48 -18.50
C PRO A 289 -6.44 15.95 -18.67
N GLY A 290 -7.36 15.47 -19.51
CA GLY A 290 -7.74 14.07 -19.61
C GLY A 290 -6.57 13.12 -19.86
N LEU A 291 -5.88 13.23 -21.01
CA LEU A 291 -4.74 12.37 -21.34
C LEU A 291 -3.60 12.53 -20.33
N ALA A 292 -3.33 13.76 -19.91
CA ALA A 292 -2.32 14.05 -18.91
C ALA A 292 -2.57 13.27 -17.59
N ILE A 293 -3.81 13.31 -17.10
CA ILE A 293 -4.21 12.58 -15.88
C ILE A 293 -4.17 11.06 -16.06
N GLN A 294 -4.61 10.54 -17.19
CA GLN A 294 -4.51 9.10 -17.49
C GLN A 294 -3.07 8.62 -17.32
N ARG A 295 -2.12 9.33 -17.92
CA ARG A 295 -0.70 8.99 -17.87
C ARG A 295 -0.09 9.21 -16.49
N LEU A 296 -0.48 10.25 -15.78
CA LEU A 296 -0.05 10.43 -14.38
C LEU A 296 -0.54 9.29 -13.48
N MET A 297 -1.77 8.81 -13.67
CA MET A 297 -2.25 7.61 -12.97
C MET A 297 -1.45 6.36 -13.35
N GLU A 298 -1.08 6.19 -14.62
CA GLU A 298 -0.21 5.08 -15.06
C GLU A 298 1.18 5.15 -14.39
N LYS A 299 1.73 6.35 -14.21
CA LYS A 299 2.97 6.60 -13.46
C LYS A 299 2.84 6.40 -11.95
N GLY A 300 1.64 6.16 -11.45
CA GLY A 300 1.35 5.84 -10.05
C GLY A 300 0.75 6.95 -9.22
N TYR A 301 0.49 8.14 -9.76
CA TYR A 301 -0.22 9.18 -9.04
C TYR A 301 -1.67 8.79 -8.77
N GLY A 302 -2.21 9.26 -7.64
CA GLY A 302 -3.65 9.18 -7.39
C GLY A 302 -4.38 10.31 -8.11
N PHE A 303 -5.62 10.05 -8.50
CA PHE A 303 -6.48 11.05 -9.09
C PHE A 303 -7.91 10.96 -8.54
N GLY A 304 -8.53 12.14 -8.38
CA GLY A 304 -9.95 12.31 -8.11
C GLY A 304 -10.48 13.46 -8.95
N ALA A 305 -11.70 13.33 -9.42
CA ALA A 305 -12.38 14.37 -10.16
C ALA A 305 -13.10 15.36 -9.23
N GLU A 306 -13.53 16.49 -9.77
CA GLU A 306 -14.48 17.41 -9.14
C GLU A 306 -14.08 17.95 -7.76
N GLY A 307 -12.82 17.92 -7.43
CA GLY A 307 -12.32 18.32 -6.13
C GLY A 307 -12.28 17.19 -5.08
N ASP A 308 -12.66 15.95 -5.43
CA ASP A 308 -12.67 14.81 -4.48
C ASP A 308 -11.26 14.29 -4.17
N TRP A 309 -10.62 14.98 -3.25
CA TRP A 309 -9.30 14.63 -2.74
C TRP A 309 -9.28 13.27 -1.99
N LYS A 310 -10.43 12.80 -1.49
CA LYS A 310 -10.53 11.49 -0.80
C LYS A 310 -10.33 10.35 -1.80
N VAL A 311 -11.01 10.44 -2.94
CA VAL A 311 -10.84 9.47 -4.04
C VAL A 311 -9.41 9.52 -4.56
N ALA A 312 -8.82 10.70 -4.74
CA ALA A 312 -7.43 10.82 -5.17
C ALA A 312 -6.45 10.11 -4.22
N ALA A 313 -6.60 10.32 -2.91
CA ALA A 313 -5.79 9.63 -1.90
C ALA A 313 -6.01 8.10 -1.95
N MET A 314 -7.26 7.65 -2.08
CA MET A 314 -7.58 6.22 -2.17
C MET A 314 -7.04 5.56 -3.42
N VAL A 315 -7.12 6.20 -4.60
CA VAL A 315 -6.52 5.67 -5.83
C VAL A 315 -5.02 5.49 -5.65
N ARG A 316 -4.32 6.46 -5.06
CA ARG A 316 -2.89 6.33 -4.73
C ARG A 316 -2.63 5.16 -3.79
N LEU A 317 -3.39 5.06 -2.70
CA LEU A 317 -3.25 4.01 -1.70
C LEU A 317 -3.44 2.61 -2.31
N MET A 318 -4.48 2.44 -3.13
CA MET A 318 -4.76 1.17 -3.81
C MET A 318 -3.66 0.79 -4.80
N LYS A 319 -3.08 1.76 -5.53
CA LYS A 319 -1.91 1.52 -6.40
C LYS A 319 -0.70 1.01 -5.62
N LEU A 320 -0.45 1.55 -4.43
CA LEU A 320 0.64 1.10 -3.57
C LEU A 320 0.41 -0.33 -3.06
N MET A 321 -0.80 -0.64 -2.62
CA MET A 321 -1.16 -1.97 -2.11
C MET A 321 -1.12 -3.05 -3.19
N THR A 322 -1.41 -2.70 -4.44
CA THR A 322 -1.42 -3.65 -5.57
C THR A 322 -0.11 -3.69 -6.36
N ALA A 323 0.87 -2.84 -6.00
CA ALA A 323 2.15 -2.79 -6.69
C ALA A 323 2.86 -4.16 -6.71
N GLY A 324 3.28 -4.59 -7.90
CA GLY A 324 3.96 -5.88 -8.09
C GLY A 324 3.07 -7.12 -7.90
N MET A 325 1.76 -6.98 -7.79
CA MET A 325 0.87 -8.15 -7.86
C MET A 325 0.87 -8.72 -9.28
N LYS A 326 1.05 -10.05 -9.36
CA LYS A 326 0.90 -10.76 -10.62
C LYS A 326 -0.56 -10.62 -11.11
N ASP A 327 -0.70 -10.34 -12.39
CA ASP A 327 -2.00 -10.17 -13.06
C ASP A 327 -2.88 -8.99 -12.55
N ALA A 328 -2.32 -8.11 -11.70
CA ALA A 328 -3.02 -6.90 -11.30
C ALA A 328 -2.84 -5.79 -12.35
N LYS A 329 -3.94 -5.32 -12.91
CA LYS A 329 -3.95 -4.18 -13.84
C LYS A 329 -3.83 -2.81 -13.16
N GLY A 330 -3.80 -2.78 -11.84
CA GLY A 330 -3.77 -1.54 -11.06
C GLY A 330 -5.16 -1.03 -10.72
N THR A 331 -5.23 0.26 -10.42
CA THR A 331 -6.47 0.95 -10.03
C THR A 331 -6.65 2.23 -10.81
N SER A 332 -7.89 2.67 -10.95
CA SER A 332 -8.26 3.92 -11.57
C SER A 332 -9.32 4.63 -10.75
N MET A 333 -9.48 5.93 -10.95
CA MET A 333 -10.72 6.62 -10.64
C MET A 333 -11.78 6.18 -11.64
N LEU A 334 -12.96 5.85 -11.16
CA LEU A 334 -14.15 5.50 -11.93
C LEU A 334 -15.37 6.10 -11.23
N GLU A 335 -16.46 6.29 -11.98
CA GLU A 335 -17.76 6.68 -11.46
C GLU A 335 -18.83 5.69 -11.93
N ASP A 336 -19.82 5.46 -11.10
CA ASP A 336 -20.99 4.63 -11.36
C ASP A 336 -22.00 5.41 -12.22
N TYR A 337 -21.98 5.18 -13.54
CA TYR A 337 -22.78 5.95 -14.50
C TYR A 337 -24.20 5.43 -14.65
N THR A 338 -24.40 4.13 -14.85
CA THR A 338 -25.73 3.60 -15.13
C THR A 338 -25.85 2.11 -14.80
N TYR A 339 -27.06 1.66 -14.62
CA TYR A 339 -27.38 0.27 -14.26
C TYR A 339 -27.78 -0.57 -15.47
N ASN A 340 -27.32 -1.79 -15.52
CA ASN A 340 -27.93 -2.86 -16.28
C ASN A 340 -28.84 -3.68 -15.35
N LEU A 341 -30.14 -3.62 -15.56
CA LEU A 341 -31.16 -4.27 -14.72
C LEU A 341 -31.75 -5.53 -15.37
N VAL A 342 -31.10 -6.10 -16.36
CA VAL A 342 -31.54 -7.36 -16.97
C VAL A 342 -31.38 -8.49 -15.95
N PRO A 343 -32.46 -9.25 -15.61
CA PRO A 343 -32.38 -10.33 -14.62
C PRO A 343 -31.26 -11.34 -14.93
N GLY A 344 -30.41 -11.61 -13.95
CA GLY A 344 -29.24 -12.49 -14.08
C GLY A 344 -28.04 -11.89 -14.80
N LYS A 345 -28.10 -10.61 -15.17
CA LYS A 345 -26.99 -9.83 -15.77
C LYS A 345 -26.90 -8.44 -15.16
N GLU A 346 -27.38 -8.30 -13.93
CA GLU A 346 -27.36 -7.04 -13.22
C GLU A 346 -25.92 -6.55 -13.05
N GLY A 347 -25.72 -5.25 -13.24
CA GLY A 347 -24.39 -4.64 -13.15
C GLY A 347 -24.46 -3.11 -13.17
N ILE A 348 -23.33 -2.49 -12.94
CA ILE A 348 -23.12 -1.06 -13.04
C ILE A 348 -22.09 -0.79 -14.10
N LEU A 349 -22.33 0.19 -14.97
CA LEU A 349 -21.31 0.70 -15.87
C LEU A 349 -20.47 1.70 -15.07
N GLU A 350 -19.24 1.29 -14.81
CA GLU A 350 -18.21 2.16 -14.24
C GLU A 350 -17.48 2.87 -15.39
N ALA A 351 -17.43 4.20 -15.34
CA ALA A 351 -16.82 5.02 -16.38
C ALA A 351 -16.26 6.32 -15.82
N HIS A 352 -15.60 7.08 -16.65
CA HIS A 352 -15.37 8.52 -16.51
C HIS A 352 -15.18 9.11 -17.89
N MET A 353 -15.40 10.42 -18.04
CA MET A 353 -15.40 11.07 -19.35
C MET A 353 -14.03 11.05 -20.04
N LEU A 354 -12.94 11.24 -19.27
CA LEU A 354 -11.59 11.38 -19.82
C LEU A 354 -10.54 10.61 -19.02
N GLU A 355 -10.66 10.55 -17.71
CA GLU A 355 -9.56 10.20 -16.80
C GLU A 355 -9.65 8.74 -16.32
N ILE A 356 -9.57 7.80 -17.23
CA ILE A 356 -9.41 6.37 -16.89
C ILE A 356 -7.94 5.97 -17.03
N CYS A 357 -7.40 5.31 -16.01
CA CYS A 357 -6.01 4.85 -16.05
C CYS A 357 -5.80 3.79 -17.15
N PRO A 358 -4.86 3.99 -18.08
CA PRO A 358 -4.63 3.02 -19.17
C PRO A 358 -4.29 1.62 -18.68
N SER A 359 -3.69 1.50 -17.48
CA SER A 359 -3.28 0.20 -16.93
C SER A 359 -4.42 -0.79 -16.68
N ILE A 360 -5.68 -0.32 -16.59
CA ILE A 360 -6.86 -1.19 -16.41
C ILE A 360 -7.51 -1.60 -17.73
N ALA A 361 -7.08 -1.03 -18.85
CA ALA A 361 -7.61 -1.36 -20.16
C ALA A 361 -7.17 -2.76 -20.63
N ASP A 362 -7.95 -3.36 -21.52
CA ASP A 362 -7.65 -4.67 -22.12
C ASP A 362 -6.76 -4.58 -23.37
N GLY A 363 -6.55 -3.41 -23.90
CA GLY A 363 -5.72 -3.15 -25.08
C GLY A 363 -5.67 -1.69 -25.43
#